data_8db13335132175b211b419ca00d42aa5
#
_entry.id   8db13335132175b211b419ca00d42aa5
#
_cell.length_a   1.000
_cell.length_b   1.000
_cell.length_c   1.000
_cell.angle_alpha   90.00
_cell.angle_beta   90.00
_cell.angle_gamma   90.00
#
_symmetry.space_group_name_H-M   'P 1'
#
loop_
_entity.id
_entity.type
_entity.pdbx_description
1 polymer ?
#
loop_
_entity_poly.entity_id
_entity_poly.type
_entity_poly.pdbx_seq_one_letter_code
_entity_poly.pdbx_strand_id
1 'polypeptide(L)'
;MNSLNKEILRLALPSILANITVPLVGIVDTAVAGHLTGTEAAVAIGAISVGAMFFSLLYWNFSFLRTGTGGLTAQAYGAGDQREVAKIFWRGMALSAAVALLVLLLQWPFLKVAVLCTQASPEVEALASQYFLIRIWAAPATISLMTFSGWFVGMQDSMSSMWKDLVVNGVNIVASIILGRGIGSWPGLGFAGIALGTVIAQYCGLLFCIVVCLVKYRRVLGAFRLSELRQALSRSELGPYMRMNGNLFLRSVSMLGVYIGYPLIATTMGDMLLACSAVMMQLLMLFSYFTDGFAYAGEALVGRFIGARDNVSMRRSVRYVFIWSMSIALAFIGIYWVGGVPVLRLLTSDPAVVQACSAFLPWLILMPPVGCAAFTWDGVFLGATASRPLRDSCVWAFVAFLGVWFVLRWLFLDSGTPDVVGDSGAVFPDPSPTVIPGPIGNLPLHFLMVAYFAHLAVRTVWLSAKWKSIRDL
;
A
#
# COMPACT_ATOMS: atom_id res chain seq x y z
N MET A 1 20.24 8.43 -24.79
CA MET A 1 19.81 7.97 -23.44
C MET A 1 20.70 6.79 -23.05
N ASN A 2 21.42 6.84 -21.93
CA ASN A 2 22.25 5.72 -21.46
C ASN A 2 21.40 4.44 -21.32
N SER A 3 21.98 3.27 -21.62
CA SER A 3 21.29 1.96 -21.51
C SER A 3 20.58 1.77 -20.16
N LEU A 4 21.20 2.24 -19.08
CA LEU A 4 20.64 2.15 -17.72
C LEU A 4 19.35 2.99 -17.52
N ASN A 5 19.27 4.18 -18.10
CA ASN A 5 18.05 5.00 -18.06
C ASN A 5 16.89 4.30 -18.76
N LYS A 6 17.16 3.62 -19.90
CA LYS A 6 16.16 2.85 -20.62
C LYS A 6 15.67 1.65 -19.78
N GLU A 7 16.58 0.99 -19.07
CA GLU A 7 16.22 -0.12 -18.16
C GLU A 7 15.35 0.37 -16.98
N ILE A 8 15.73 1.48 -16.34
CA ILE A 8 14.94 2.08 -15.24
C ILE A 8 13.51 2.36 -15.71
N LEU A 9 13.34 3.06 -16.84
CA LEU A 9 12.02 3.38 -17.38
C LEU A 9 11.24 2.14 -17.79
N ARG A 10 11.90 1.13 -18.37
CA ARG A 10 11.29 -0.15 -18.72
C ARG A 10 10.73 -0.90 -17.50
N LEU A 11 11.34 -0.73 -16.33
CA LEU A 11 10.88 -1.34 -15.08
C LEU A 11 9.85 -0.46 -14.36
N ALA A 12 10.07 0.87 -14.34
CA ALA A 12 9.23 1.80 -13.58
C ALA A 12 7.87 2.06 -14.24
N LEU A 13 7.84 2.32 -15.56
CA LEU A 13 6.58 2.70 -16.25
C LEU A 13 5.48 1.64 -16.17
N PRO A 14 5.75 0.35 -16.40
CA PRO A 14 4.74 -0.70 -16.19
C PRO A 14 4.22 -0.74 -14.76
N SER A 15 5.10 -0.58 -13.78
CA SER A 15 4.72 -0.59 -12.36
C SER A 15 3.86 0.61 -11.98
N ILE A 16 4.15 1.80 -12.53
CA ILE A 16 3.32 3.01 -12.35
C ILE A 16 1.92 2.78 -12.93
N LEU A 17 1.84 2.25 -14.16
CA LEU A 17 0.55 1.96 -14.80
C LEU A 17 -0.29 0.98 -13.98
N ALA A 18 0.34 -0.07 -13.46
CA ALA A 18 -0.32 -1.03 -12.58
C ALA A 18 -0.88 -0.34 -11.31
N ASN A 19 -0.08 0.47 -10.64
CA ASN A 19 -0.47 1.16 -9.40
C ASN A 19 -1.65 2.12 -9.61
N ILE A 20 -1.69 2.83 -10.75
CA ILE A 20 -2.78 3.78 -11.06
C ILE A 20 -4.12 3.05 -11.26
N THR A 21 -4.13 1.77 -11.66
CA THR A 21 -5.38 1.02 -11.83
C THR A 21 -6.02 0.56 -10.51
N VAL A 22 -5.25 0.52 -9.41
CA VAL A 22 -5.76 0.04 -8.11
C VAL A 22 -6.91 0.89 -7.57
N PRO A 23 -6.83 2.24 -7.53
CA PRO A 23 -7.96 3.07 -7.09
C PRO A 23 -9.22 2.92 -7.95
N LEU A 24 -9.07 2.62 -9.24
CA LEU A 24 -10.21 2.46 -10.15
C LEU A 24 -11.14 1.32 -9.73
N VAL A 25 -10.58 0.21 -9.25
CA VAL A 25 -11.36 -0.92 -8.74
C VAL A 25 -12.25 -0.48 -7.58
N GLY A 26 -11.69 0.22 -6.59
CA GLY A 26 -12.46 0.72 -5.44
C GLY A 26 -13.58 1.68 -5.84
N ILE A 27 -13.32 2.57 -6.82
CA ILE A 27 -14.33 3.49 -7.36
C ILE A 27 -15.47 2.71 -8.04
N VAL A 28 -15.14 1.70 -8.86
CA VAL A 28 -16.16 0.89 -9.55
C VAL A 28 -16.96 0.06 -8.57
N ASP A 29 -16.32 -0.62 -7.61
CA ASP A 29 -17.02 -1.41 -6.61
C ASP A 29 -18.00 -0.55 -5.79
N THR A 30 -17.57 0.65 -5.39
CA THR A 30 -18.43 1.63 -4.69
C THR A 30 -19.57 2.11 -5.57
N ALA A 31 -19.29 2.42 -6.85
CA ALA A 31 -20.32 2.84 -7.80
C ALA A 31 -21.34 1.73 -8.07
N VAL A 32 -20.91 0.48 -8.23
CA VAL A 32 -21.81 -0.66 -8.39
C VAL A 32 -22.69 -0.83 -7.14
N ALA A 33 -22.08 -0.76 -5.93
CA ALA A 33 -22.82 -0.87 -4.68
C ALA A 33 -23.90 0.21 -4.52
N GLY A 34 -23.58 1.46 -4.90
CA GLY A 34 -24.52 2.58 -4.82
C GLY A 34 -25.70 2.50 -5.82
N HIS A 35 -25.64 1.60 -6.80
CA HIS A 35 -26.68 1.41 -7.80
C HIS A 35 -27.37 0.04 -7.72
N LEU A 36 -27.19 -0.70 -6.62
CA LEU A 36 -27.89 -1.98 -6.41
C LEU A 36 -29.36 -1.76 -6.15
N THR A 37 -30.19 -2.63 -6.73
CA THR A 37 -31.63 -2.70 -6.43
C THR A 37 -31.85 -3.53 -5.17
N GLY A 38 -32.75 -3.05 -4.30
CA GLY A 38 -33.13 -3.80 -3.09
C GLY A 38 -32.24 -3.61 -1.86
N THR A 39 -31.20 -2.79 -1.95
CA THR A 39 -30.36 -2.39 -0.81
C THR A 39 -30.24 -0.86 -0.81
N GLU A 40 -30.36 -0.24 0.37
CA GLU A 40 -30.12 1.20 0.47
C GLU A 40 -28.68 1.54 0.06
N ALA A 41 -28.52 2.51 -0.83
CA ALA A 41 -27.22 2.85 -1.41
C ALA A 41 -26.18 3.24 -0.33
N ALA A 42 -26.60 3.99 0.70
CA ALA A 42 -25.73 4.38 1.81
C ALA A 42 -25.20 3.18 2.59
N VAL A 43 -26.07 2.21 2.87
CA VAL A 43 -25.72 0.96 3.58
C VAL A 43 -24.74 0.12 2.74
N ALA A 44 -25.02 -0.05 1.43
CA ALA A 44 -24.16 -0.82 0.54
C ALA A 44 -22.76 -0.18 0.38
N ILE A 45 -22.69 1.14 0.20
CA ILE A 45 -21.42 1.88 0.10
C ILE A 45 -20.64 1.80 1.42
N GLY A 46 -21.33 1.95 2.56
CA GLY A 46 -20.73 1.81 3.88
C GLY A 46 -20.15 0.40 4.09
N ALA A 47 -20.89 -0.64 3.70
CA ALA A 47 -20.45 -2.02 3.82
C ALA A 47 -19.21 -2.36 2.94
N ILE A 48 -19.13 -1.82 1.70
CA ILE A 48 -17.93 -1.94 0.85
C ILE A 48 -16.73 -1.27 1.53
N SER A 49 -16.93 -0.06 2.07
CA SER A 49 -15.84 0.70 2.72
C SER A 49 -15.30 -0.03 3.95
N VAL A 50 -16.19 -0.52 4.83
CA VAL A 50 -15.81 -1.32 6.00
C VAL A 50 -15.15 -2.63 5.60
N GLY A 51 -15.72 -3.35 4.63
CA GLY A 51 -15.15 -4.59 4.11
C GLY A 51 -13.77 -4.38 3.48
N ALA A 52 -13.58 -3.33 2.70
CA ALA A 52 -12.27 -2.97 2.12
C ALA A 52 -11.23 -2.65 3.23
N MET A 53 -11.64 -1.98 4.30
CA MET A 53 -10.79 -1.72 5.46
C MET A 53 -10.34 -3.05 6.11
N PHE A 54 -11.22 -4.03 6.30
CA PHE A 54 -10.87 -5.34 6.86
C PHE A 54 -9.79 -6.04 6.02
N PHE A 55 -9.91 -6.01 4.68
CA PHE A 55 -8.92 -6.61 3.80
C PHE A 55 -7.61 -5.81 3.74
N SER A 56 -7.66 -4.50 3.84
CA SER A 56 -6.46 -3.68 3.94
C SER A 56 -5.66 -4.01 5.20
N LEU A 57 -6.34 -4.12 6.36
CA LEU A 57 -5.74 -4.54 7.62
C LEU A 57 -5.11 -5.93 7.52
N LEU A 58 -5.79 -6.85 6.84
CA LEU A 58 -5.35 -8.23 6.71
C LEU A 58 -4.17 -8.36 5.74
N TYR A 59 -4.32 -7.88 4.50
CA TYR A 59 -3.35 -8.15 3.43
C TYR A 59 -2.12 -7.27 3.45
N TRP A 60 -2.21 -6.03 3.95
CA TRP A 60 -1.06 -5.13 4.03
C TRP A 60 0.11 -5.76 4.80
N ASN A 61 -0.21 -6.48 5.88
CA ASN A 61 0.79 -7.13 6.70
C ASN A 61 1.53 -8.26 5.97
N PHE A 62 0.96 -8.84 4.92
CA PHE A 62 1.59 -9.90 4.12
C PHE A 62 2.37 -9.38 2.90
N SER A 63 2.46 -8.05 2.72
CA SER A 63 3.26 -7.41 1.66
C SER A 63 4.74 -7.80 1.68
N PHE A 64 5.25 -8.31 2.82
CA PHE A 64 6.60 -8.84 2.93
C PHE A 64 6.86 -10.02 1.99
N LEU A 65 5.83 -10.80 1.61
CA LEU A 65 5.95 -11.88 0.62
C LEU A 65 6.39 -11.35 -0.74
N ARG A 66 5.86 -10.20 -1.16
CA ARG A 66 6.29 -9.53 -2.38
C ARG A 66 7.71 -8.98 -2.25
N THR A 67 7.95 -8.19 -1.22
CA THR A 67 9.21 -7.45 -1.07
C THR A 67 10.38 -8.37 -0.75
N GLY A 68 10.17 -9.39 0.10
CA GLY A 68 11.19 -10.38 0.43
C GLY A 68 11.56 -11.27 -0.75
N THR A 69 10.57 -11.71 -1.52
CA THR A 69 10.81 -12.52 -2.72
C THR A 69 11.50 -11.68 -3.80
N GLY A 70 11.11 -10.40 -4.00
CA GLY A 70 11.67 -9.53 -5.04
C GLY A 70 13.17 -9.31 -4.88
N GLY A 71 13.61 -8.85 -3.73
CA GLY A 71 15.03 -8.57 -3.48
C GLY A 71 15.92 -9.81 -3.58
N LEU A 72 15.50 -10.94 -2.99
CA LEU A 72 16.26 -12.21 -3.11
C LEU A 72 16.33 -12.71 -4.54
N THR A 73 15.22 -12.66 -5.27
CA THR A 73 15.18 -13.07 -6.68
C THR A 73 16.09 -12.19 -7.54
N ALA A 74 16.09 -10.87 -7.30
CA ALA A 74 16.94 -9.94 -8.05
C ALA A 74 18.43 -10.24 -7.84
N GLN A 75 18.84 -10.58 -6.61
CA GLN A 75 20.22 -10.97 -6.32
C GLN A 75 20.59 -12.31 -6.97
N ALA A 76 19.76 -13.33 -6.85
CA ALA A 76 19.98 -14.63 -7.49
C ALA A 76 20.01 -14.52 -9.02
N TYR A 77 19.15 -13.67 -9.60
CA TYR A 77 19.14 -13.36 -11.02
C TYR A 77 20.45 -12.68 -11.46
N GLY A 78 20.92 -11.71 -10.68
CA GLY A 78 22.18 -11.03 -10.93
C GLY A 78 23.41 -11.94 -10.85
N ALA A 79 23.38 -12.91 -9.94
CA ALA A 79 24.40 -13.93 -9.80
C ALA A 79 24.37 -15.00 -10.93
N GLY A 80 23.33 -15.01 -11.79
CA GLY A 80 23.12 -16.02 -12.81
C GLY A 80 22.67 -17.39 -12.28
N ASP A 81 22.31 -17.48 -11.00
CA ASP A 81 21.92 -18.73 -10.34
C ASP A 81 20.43 -19.04 -10.55
N GLN A 82 20.12 -19.69 -11.67
CA GLN A 82 18.75 -20.09 -12.01
C GLN A 82 18.14 -21.06 -11.00
N ARG A 83 18.96 -21.89 -10.34
CA ARG A 83 18.46 -22.84 -9.33
C ARG A 83 18.01 -22.10 -8.07
N GLU A 84 18.80 -21.12 -7.60
CA GLU A 84 18.42 -20.32 -6.44
C GLU A 84 17.20 -19.44 -6.76
N VAL A 85 17.09 -18.86 -7.98
CA VAL A 85 15.90 -18.14 -8.46
C VAL A 85 14.64 -19.00 -8.35
N ALA A 86 14.71 -20.26 -8.82
CA ALA A 86 13.58 -21.18 -8.73
C ALA A 86 13.29 -21.60 -7.27
N LYS A 87 14.32 -21.85 -6.48
CA LYS A 87 14.21 -22.19 -5.06
C LYS A 87 13.50 -21.09 -4.27
N ILE A 88 13.85 -19.80 -4.52
CA ILE A 88 13.20 -18.64 -3.88
C ILE A 88 11.71 -18.61 -4.26
N PHE A 89 11.37 -18.85 -5.53
CA PHE A 89 9.97 -18.90 -5.97
C PHE A 89 9.18 -19.97 -5.21
N TRP A 90 9.66 -21.22 -5.20
CA TRP A 90 8.93 -22.33 -4.57
C TRP A 90 8.85 -22.17 -3.04
N ARG A 91 9.90 -21.61 -2.40
CA ARG A 91 9.88 -21.26 -0.98
C ARG A 91 8.85 -20.17 -0.69
N GLY A 92 8.80 -19.13 -1.53
CA GLY A 92 7.80 -18.07 -1.43
C GLY A 92 6.37 -18.61 -1.63
N MET A 93 6.15 -19.50 -2.59
CA MET A 93 4.85 -20.15 -2.81
C MET A 93 4.42 -21.04 -1.63
N ALA A 94 5.36 -21.79 -1.06
CA ALA A 94 5.09 -22.61 0.14
C ALA A 94 4.69 -21.74 1.33
N LEU A 95 5.40 -20.61 1.54
CA LEU A 95 5.05 -19.66 2.59
C LEU A 95 3.71 -18.97 2.32
N SER A 96 3.43 -18.61 1.06
CA SER A 96 2.13 -18.06 0.65
C SER A 96 0.98 -19.02 0.93
N ALA A 97 1.17 -20.32 0.63
CA ALA A 97 0.17 -21.35 0.93
C ALA A 97 -0.06 -21.50 2.43
N ALA A 98 1.01 -21.48 3.24
CA ALA A 98 0.91 -21.55 4.70
C ALA A 98 0.18 -20.32 5.28
N VAL A 99 0.50 -19.12 4.80
CA VAL A 99 -0.16 -17.87 5.22
C VAL A 99 -1.62 -17.86 4.78
N ALA A 100 -1.92 -18.29 3.55
CA ALA A 100 -3.31 -18.38 3.07
C ALA A 100 -4.13 -19.35 3.91
N LEU A 101 -3.58 -20.51 4.25
CA LEU A 101 -4.23 -21.46 5.15
C LEU A 101 -4.48 -20.84 6.53
N LEU A 102 -3.48 -20.16 7.09
CA LEU A 102 -3.61 -19.46 8.37
C LEU A 102 -4.73 -18.41 8.33
N VAL A 103 -4.80 -17.61 7.27
CA VAL A 103 -5.85 -16.60 7.07
C VAL A 103 -7.23 -17.25 7.02
N LEU A 104 -7.38 -18.35 6.27
CA LEU A 104 -8.64 -19.07 6.19
C LEU A 104 -9.04 -19.71 7.52
N LEU A 105 -8.09 -20.24 8.29
CA LEU A 105 -8.37 -20.80 9.62
C LEU A 105 -8.77 -19.74 10.64
N LEU A 106 -8.15 -18.54 10.55
CA LEU A 106 -8.40 -17.43 11.47
C LEU A 106 -9.49 -16.47 11.01
N GLN A 107 -10.21 -16.75 9.91
CA GLN A 107 -11.22 -15.86 9.36
C GLN A 107 -12.31 -15.46 10.35
N TRP A 108 -12.80 -16.42 11.16
CA TRP A 108 -13.86 -16.17 12.14
C TRP A 108 -13.41 -15.35 13.35
N PRO A 109 -12.29 -15.67 14.04
CA PRO A 109 -11.75 -14.81 15.08
C PRO A 109 -11.42 -13.40 14.57
N PHE A 110 -10.82 -13.29 13.39
CA PHE A 110 -10.50 -12.00 12.80
C PHE A 110 -11.76 -11.17 12.56
N LEU A 111 -12.79 -11.74 11.92
CA LEU A 111 -14.05 -11.06 11.64
C LEU A 111 -14.71 -10.56 12.93
N LYS A 112 -14.77 -11.40 13.97
CA LYS A 112 -15.34 -10.98 15.26
C LYS A 112 -14.61 -9.78 15.86
N VAL A 113 -13.28 -9.78 15.86
CA VAL A 113 -12.49 -8.66 16.37
C VAL A 113 -12.68 -7.42 15.51
N ALA A 114 -12.66 -7.57 14.17
CA ALA A 114 -12.82 -6.47 13.24
C ALA A 114 -14.19 -5.77 13.41
N VAL A 115 -15.28 -6.55 13.53
CA VAL A 115 -16.63 -6.01 13.77
C VAL A 115 -16.73 -5.33 15.14
N LEU A 116 -16.17 -5.91 16.20
CA LEU A 116 -16.13 -5.27 17.53
C LEU A 116 -15.39 -3.91 17.54
N CYS A 117 -14.42 -3.74 16.66
CA CYS A 117 -13.69 -2.48 16.51
C CYS A 117 -14.40 -1.46 15.59
N THR A 118 -15.48 -1.87 14.92
CA THR A 118 -16.22 -1.05 13.97
C THR A 118 -17.47 -0.49 14.65
N GLN A 119 -17.68 0.83 14.56
CA GLN A 119 -18.86 1.51 15.05
C GLN A 119 -19.82 1.82 13.89
N ALA A 120 -20.26 0.77 13.18
CA ALA A 120 -21.19 0.89 12.07
C ALA A 120 -22.61 0.46 12.49
N SER A 121 -23.63 0.79 11.65
CA SER A 121 -24.98 0.29 11.87
C SER A 121 -25.04 -1.22 11.73
N PRO A 122 -25.99 -1.91 12.38
CA PRO A 122 -26.13 -3.37 12.27
C PRO A 122 -26.31 -3.87 10.83
N GLU A 123 -26.97 -3.09 9.98
CA GLU A 123 -27.16 -3.43 8.56
C GLU A 123 -25.81 -3.37 7.79
N VAL A 124 -24.99 -2.34 8.04
CA VAL A 124 -23.65 -2.20 7.44
C VAL A 124 -22.74 -3.32 7.91
N GLU A 125 -22.76 -3.65 9.20
CA GLU A 125 -21.97 -4.75 9.78
C GLU A 125 -22.34 -6.11 9.18
N ALA A 126 -23.64 -6.38 9.00
CA ALA A 126 -24.14 -7.62 8.41
C ALA A 126 -23.63 -7.77 6.95
N LEU A 127 -23.79 -6.73 6.13
CA LEU A 127 -23.32 -6.75 4.74
C LEU A 127 -21.80 -6.79 4.63
N ALA A 128 -21.07 -6.05 5.46
CA ALA A 128 -19.60 -6.08 5.49
C ALA A 128 -19.09 -7.47 5.91
N SER A 129 -19.77 -8.14 6.85
CA SER A 129 -19.45 -9.51 7.25
C SER A 129 -19.70 -10.51 6.11
N GLN A 130 -20.83 -10.38 5.40
CA GLN A 130 -21.12 -11.19 4.22
C GLN A 130 -20.05 -10.98 3.13
N TYR A 131 -19.69 -9.73 2.84
CA TYR A 131 -18.64 -9.38 1.89
C TYR A 131 -17.30 -10.02 2.27
N PHE A 132 -16.94 -9.94 3.56
CA PHE A 132 -15.71 -10.54 4.08
C PHE A 132 -15.71 -12.07 3.89
N LEU A 133 -16.77 -12.76 4.30
CA LEU A 133 -16.86 -14.23 4.24
C LEU A 133 -16.85 -14.78 2.81
N ILE A 134 -17.33 -14.02 1.84
CA ILE A 134 -17.22 -14.38 0.41
C ILE A 134 -15.80 -14.10 -0.10
N ARG A 135 -15.32 -12.88 0.11
CA ARG A 135 -14.06 -12.41 -0.47
C ARG A 135 -12.83 -13.07 0.16
N ILE A 136 -12.90 -13.56 1.39
CA ILE A 136 -11.77 -14.23 2.06
C ILE A 136 -11.29 -15.47 1.30
N TRP A 137 -12.15 -16.12 0.54
CA TRP A 137 -11.79 -17.26 -0.31
C TRP A 137 -10.85 -16.89 -1.47
N ALA A 138 -10.66 -15.59 -1.74
CA ALA A 138 -9.60 -15.11 -2.62
C ALA A 138 -8.21 -15.15 -1.98
N ALA A 139 -8.09 -15.36 -0.66
CA ALA A 139 -6.81 -15.31 0.05
C ALA A 139 -5.71 -16.20 -0.56
N PRO A 140 -5.96 -17.47 -0.94
CA PRO A 140 -4.95 -18.30 -1.58
C PRO A 140 -4.40 -17.66 -2.87
N ALA A 141 -5.26 -17.09 -3.70
CA ALA A 141 -4.86 -16.43 -4.93
C ALA A 141 -4.13 -15.11 -4.63
N THR A 142 -4.74 -14.23 -3.82
CA THR A 142 -4.19 -12.89 -3.50
C THR A 142 -2.80 -12.98 -2.88
N ILE A 143 -2.60 -13.87 -1.91
CA ILE A 143 -1.31 -14.03 -1.21
C ILE A 143 -0.27 -14.66 -2.15
N SER A 144 -0.66 -15.62 -2.99
CA SER A 144 0.22 -16.18 -4.01
C SER A 144 0.64 -15.14 -5.04
N LEU A 145 -0.27 -14.26 -5.48
CA LEU A 145 0.01 -13.17 -6.41
C LEU A 145 1.03 -12.17 -5.87
N MET A 146 1.14 -12.00 -4.55
CA MET A 146 2.21 -11.18 -3.94
C MET A 146 3.58 -11.80 -4.22
N THR A 147 3.73 -13.12 -4.04
CA THR A 147 4.97 -13.83 -4.37
C THR A 147 5.30 -13.75 -5.87
N PHE A 148 4.32 -13.95 -6.75
CA PHE A 148 4.54 -13.79 -8.20
C PHE A 148 4.99 -12.37 -8.56
N SER A 149 4.36 -11.33 -7.98
CA SER A 149 4.73 -9.93 -8.23
C SER A 149 6.18 -9.65 -7.83
N GLY A 150 6.58 -10.08 -6.63
CA GLY A 150 7.97 -9.92 -6.18
C GLY A 150 8.93 -10.68 -7.10
N TRP A 151 8.61 -11.93 -7.44
CA TRP A 151 9.45 -12.74 -8.28
C TRP A 151 9.62 -12.18 -9.70
N PHE A 152 8.55 -11.71 -10.34
CA PHE A 152 8.63 -11.06 -11.65
C PHE A 152 9.47 -9.79 -11.63
N VAL A 153 9.29 -8.93 -10.62
CA VAL A 153 10.11 -7.72 -10.45
C VAL A 153 11.59 -8.10 -10.26
N GLY A 154 11.88 -9.09 -9.42
CA GLY A 154 13.23 -9.62 -9.22
C GLY A 154 13.85 -10.20 -10.50
N MET A 155 13.04 -10.82 -11.36
CA MET A 155 13.44 -11.32 -12.69
C MET A 155 13.58 -10.19 -13.73
N GLN A 156 13.53 -8.92 -13.35
CA GLN A 156 13.55 -7.75 -14.24
C GLN A 156 12.36 -7.70 -15.22
N ASP A 157 11.24 -8.33 -14.86
CA ASP A 157 10.04 -8.48 -15.71
C ASP A 157 8.84 -7.73 -15.12
N SER A 158 8.93 -6.40 -15.02
CA SER A 158 7.80 -5.57 -14.58
C SER A 158 6.60 -5.63 -15.53
N MET A 159 6.81 -6.01 -16.80
CA MET A 159 5.72 -6.17 -17.76
C MET A 159 4.76 -7.30 -17.37
N SER A 160 5.28 -8.48 -16.99
CA SER A 160 4.43 -9.58 -16.53
C SER A 160 3.71 -9.24 -15.22
N SER A 161 4.37 -8.50 -14.31
CA SER A 161 3.72 -7.99 -13.10
C SER A 161 2.58 -7.01 -13.43
N MET A 162 2.81 -6.06 -14.33
CA MET A 162 1.80 -5.11 -14.80
C MET A 162 0.59 -5.83 -15.44
N TRP A 163 0.83 -6.74 -16.37
CA TRP A 163 -0.25 -7.48 -17.02
C TRP A 163 -1.09 -8.29 -16.03
N LYS A 164 -0.43 -8.90 -15.03
CA LYS A 164 -1.14 -9.55 -13.92
C LYS A 164 -2.09 -8.59 -13.21
N ASP A 165 -1.64 -7.37 -12.86
CA ASP A 165 -2.48 -6.38 -12.18
C ASP A 165 -3.61 -5.88 -13.10
N LEU A 166 -3.34 -5.66 -14.39
CA LEU A 166 -4.36 -5.29 -15.37
C LEU A 166 -5.42 -6.39 -15.55
N VAL A 167 -5.01 -7.66 -15.58
CA VAL A 167 -5.96 -8.80 -15.65
C VAL A 167 -6.82 -8.85 -14.39
N VAL A 168 -6.21 -8.77 -13.20
CA VAL A 168 -6.95 -8.78 -11.94
C VAL A 168 -7.93 -7.61 -11.87
N ASN A 169 -7.47 -6.39 -12.12
CA ASN A 169 -8.30 -5.20 -12.01
C ASN A 169 -9.38 -5.15 -13.10
N GLY A 170 -9.03 -5.50 -14.34
CA GLY A 170 -9.99 -5.53 -15.46
C GLY A 170 -11.07 -6.59 -15.26
N VAL A 171 -10.71 -7.80 -14.88
CA VAL A 171 -11.68 -8.87 -14.58
C VAL A 171 -12.53 -8.49 -13.39
N ASN A 172 -11.94 -7.88 -12.33
CA ASN A 172 -12.71 -7.41 -11.17
C ASN A 172 -13.79 -6.41 -11.60
N ILE A 173 -13.44 -5.36 -12.34
CA ILE A 173 -14.38 -4.34 -12.81
C ILE A 173 -15.54 -5.00 -13.58
N VAL A 174 -15.22 -5.84 -14.57
CA VAL A 174 -16.23 -6.50 -15.39
C VAL A 174 -17.10 -7.45 -14.57
N ALA A 175 -16.48 -8.28 -13.72
CA ALA A 175 -17.20 -9.24 -12.89
C ALA A 175 -18.05 -8.56 -11.83
N SER A 176 -17.57 -7.50 -11.17
CA SER A 176 -18.36 -6.75 -10.18
C SER A 176 -19.59 -6.10 -10.81
N ILE A 177 -19.48 -5.55 -12.02
CA ILE A 177 -20.63 -4.99 -12.75
C ILE A 177 -21.61 -6.09 -13.13
N ILE A 178 -21.14 -7.16 -13.76
CA ILE A 178 -21.98 -8.26 -14.25
C ILE A 178 -22.68 -8.97 -13.09
N LEU A 179 -21.91 -9.40 -12.10
CA LEU A 179 -22.43 -10.19 -10.98
C LEU A 179 -23.20 -9.34 -9.97
N GLY A 180 -22.82 -8.05 -9.81
CA GLY A 180 -23.52 -7.13 -8.92
C GLY A 180 -24.85 -6.65 -9.50
N ARG A 181 -24.85 -6.11 -10.72
CA ARG A 181 -26.04 -5.49 -11.34
C ARG A 181 -26.85 -6.44 -12.23
N GLY A 182 -26.21 -7.52 -12.69
CA GLY A 182 -26.82 -8.40 -13.68
C GLY A 182 -26.63 -7.92 -15.13
N ILE A 183 -27.09 -8.73 -16.09
CA ILE A 183 -27.08 -8.44 -17.53
C ILE A 183 -28.42 -8.89 -18.16
N GLY A 184 -29.03 -8.01 -18.92
CA GLY A 184 -30.29 -8.29 -19.61
C GLY A 184 -31.41 -8.64 -18.62
N SER A 185 -31.98 -9.84 -18.75
CA SER A 185 -33.02 -10.35 -17.86
C SER A 185 -32.50 -10.96 -16.55
N TRP A 186 -31.20 -11.16 -16.41
CA TRP A 186 -30.61 -11.71 -15.20
C TRP A 186 -30.34 -10.59 -14.17
N PRO A 187 -30.95 -10.65 -12.95
CA PRO A 187 -30.85 -9.55 -11.99
C PRO A 187 -29.51 -9.47 -11.26
N GLY A 188 -28.57 -10.40 -11.53
CA GLY A 188 -27.31 -10.49 -10.80
C GLY A 188 -27.46 -11.10 -9.41
N LEU A 189 -26.37 -11.05 -8.63
CA LEU A 189 -26.30 -11.55 -7.25
C LEU A 189 -26.32 -10.40 -6.23
N GLY A 190 -26.55 -9.17 -6.68
CA GLY A 190 -26.54 -8.00 -5.82
C GLY A 190 -25.19 -7.78 -5.13
N PHE A 191 -25.23 -7.43 -3.86
CA PHE A 191 -24.03 -7.12 -3.07
C PHE A 191 -23.02 -8.28 -3.00
N ALA A 192 -23.48 -9.53 -2.88
CA ALA A 192 -22.64 -10.72 -2.90
C ALA A 192 -21.87 -10.87 -4.23
N GLY A 193 -22.48 -10.40 -5.34
CA GLY A 193 -21.85 -10.42 -6.67
C GLY A 193 -20.58 -9.60 -6.75
N ILE A 194 -20.51 -8.45 -6.07
CA ILE A 194 -19.30 -7.60 -6.01
C ILE A 194 -18.15 -8.36 -5.32
N ALA A 195 -18.44 -8.99 -4.18
CA ALA A 195 -17.44 -9.79 -3.46
C ALA A 195 -16.94 -10.99 -4.29
N LEU A 196 -17.88 -11.70 -4.95
CA LEU A 196 -17.56 -12.84 -5.81
C LEU A 196 -16.77 -12.41 -7.05
N GLY A 197 -17.07 -11.25 -7.62
CA GLY A 197 -16.31 -10.65 -8.73
C GLY A 197 -14.83 -10.48 -8.38
N THR A 198 -14.55 -10.02 -7.16
CA THR A 198 -13.17 -9.93 -6.67
C THR A 198 -12.51 -11.30 -6.54
N VAL A 199 -13.23 -12.32 -6.04
CA VAL A 199 -12.69 -13.69 -5.93
C VAL A 199 -12.29 -14.23 -7.31
N ILE A 200 -13.20 -14.12 -8.28
CA ILE A 200 -12.96 -14.58 -9.67
C ILE A 200 -11.74 -13.84 -10.25
N ALA A 201 -11.66 -12.53 -10.08
CA ALA A 201 -10.55 -11.72 -10.58
C ALA A 201 -9.19 -12.18 -10.05
N GLN A 202 -9.09 -12.46 -8.74
CA GLN A 202 -7.84 -12.93 -8.13
C GLN A 202 -7.41 -14.30 -8.68
N TYR A 203 -8.35 -15.23 -8.87
CA TYR A 203 -8.03 -16.52 -9.47
C TYR A 203 -7.71 -16.42 -10.96
N CYS A 204 -8.35 -15.52 -11.72
CA CYS A 204 -7.95 -15.23 -13.09
C CYS A 204 -6.52 -14.67 -13.17
N GLY A 205 -6.16 -13.77 -12.26
CA GLY A 205 -4.78 -13.29 -12.14
C GLY A 205 -3.79 -14.38 -11.80
N LEU A 206 -4.15 -15.28 -10.88
CA LEU A 206 -3.33 -16.44 -10.52
C LEU A 206 -3.12 -17.37 -11.73
N LEU A 207 -4.19 -17.68 -12.46
CA LEU A 207 -4.12 -18.49 -13.67
C LEU A 207 -3.21 -17.84 -14.72
N PHE A 208 -3.35 -16.52 -14.94
CA PHE A 208 -2.47 -15.76 -15.81
C PHE A 208 -0.99 -15.92 -15.41
N CYS A 209 -0.67 -15.76 -14.12
CA CYS A 209 0.71 -15.92 -13.63
C CYS A 209 1.24 -17.35 -13.85
N ILE A 210 0.42 -18.37 -13.61
CA ILE A 210 0.78 -19.77 -13.86
C ILE A 210 1.09 -19.98 -15.36
N VAL A 211 0.24 -19.46 -16.26
CA VAL A 211 0.46 -19.54 -17.70
C VAL A 211 1.76 -18.85 -18.11
N VAL A 212 2.02 -17.64 -17.60
CA VAL A 212 3.29 -16.93 -17.86
C VAL A 212 4.48 -17.74 -17.39
N CYS A 213 4.41 -18.37 -16.22
CA CYS A 213 5.47 -19.21 -15.71
C CYS A 213 5.70 -20.46 -16.57
N LEU A 214 4.64 -21.12 -17.02
CA LEU A 214 4.74 -22.31 -17.88
C LEU A 214 5.26 -22.00 -19.28
N VAL A 215 4.91 -20.84 -19.83
CA VAL A 215 5.32 -20.43 -21.19
C VAL A 215 6.71 -19.80 -21.18
N LYS A 216 6.94 -18.81 -20.30
CA LYS A 216 8.15 -17.97 -20.33
C LYS A 216 9.28 -18.51 -19.44
N TYR A 217 8.92 -19.08 -18.27
CA TYR A 217 9.88 -19.41 -17.22
C TYR A 217 10.01 -20.90 -16.91
N ARG A 218 9.46 -21.77 -17.78
CA ARG A 218 9.50 -23.24 -17.58
C ARG A 218 10.91 -23.77 -17.32
N ARG A 219 11.91 -23.25 -18.05
CA ARG A 219 13.30 -23.70 -17.90
C ARG A 219 13.89 -23.30 -16.57
N VAL A 220 13.63 -22.06 -16.14
CA VAL A 220 14.10 -21.52 -14.86
C VAL A 220 13.48 -22.30 -13.70
N LEU A 221 12.15 -22.44 -13.70
CA LEU A 221 11.44 -23.14 -12.62
C LEU A 221 11.77 -24.65 -12.59
N GLY A 222 12.07 -25.26 -13.75
CA GLY A 222 12.53 -26.65 -13.85
C GLY A 222 13.96 -26.88 -13.36
N ALA A 223 14.75 -25.85 -13.11
CA ALA A 223 16.09 -25.95 -12.53
C ALA A 223 16.08 -26.44 -11.07
N PHE A 224 14.93 -26.34 -10.39
CA PHE A 224 14.73 -26.80 -9.02
C PHE A 224 13.68 -27.92 -8.98
N ARG A 225 14.03 -29.05 -8.36
CA ARG A 225 13.12 -30.19 -8.23
C ARG A 225 12.25 -30.03 -6.99
N LEU A 226 10.94 -30.26 -7.11
CA LEU A 226 9.99 -30.21 -5.98
C LEU A 226 10.36 -31.20 -4.85
N SER A 227 11.05 -32.30 -5.15
CA SER A 227 11.59 -33.23 -4.15
C SER A 227 12.62 -32.55 -3.22
N GLU A 228 13.29 -31.50 -3.69
CA GLU A 228 14.26 -30.72 -2.92
C GLU A 228 13.58 -29.65 -2.02
N LEU A 229 12.28 -29.44 -2.17
CA LEU A 229 11.53 -28.45 -1.41
C LEU A 229 11.62 -28.71 0.11
N ARG A 230 11.60 -30.00 0.49
CA ARG A 230 11.78 -30.38 1.91
C ARG A 230 13.13 -29.91 2.47
N GLN A 231 14.19 -29.98 1.68
CA GLN A 231 15.52 -29.47 2.07
C GLN A 231 15.52 -27.93 2.11
N ALA A 232 14.90 -27.28 1.12
CA ALA A 232 14.76 -25.82 1.05
C ALA A 232 13.93 -25.26 2.21
N LEU A 233 13.04 -26.06 2.80
CA LEU A 233 12.25 -25.76 3.99
C LEU A 233 12.91 -26.27 5.29
N SER A 234 14.14 -26.77 5.24
CA SER A 234 14.88 -27.16 6.44
C SER A 234 15.16 -25.96 7.34
N ARG A 235 15.32 -26.21 8.64
CA ARG A 235 15.51 -25.15 9.65
C ARG A 235 16.73 -24.27 9.37
N SER A 236 17.79 -24.80 8.82
CA SER A 236 19.02 -24.07 8.46
C SER A 236 18.79 -23.08 7.32
N GLU A 237 18.04 -23.47 6.32
CA GLU A 237 17.72 -22.65 5.12
C GLU A 237 16.59 -21.68 5.38
N LEU A 238 15.55 -22.13 6.11
CA LEU A 238 14.37 -21.36 6.40
C LEU A 238 14.62 -20.26 7.47
N GLY A 239 15.52 -20.50 8.41
CA GLY A 239 15.79 -19.57 9.52
C GLY A 239 16.18 -18.15 9.06
N PRO A 240 17.21 -17.96 8.21
CA PRO A 240 17.57 -16.66 7.67
C PRO A 240 16.45 -16.02 6.85
N TYR A 241 15.75 -16.82 6.04
CA TYR A 241 14.61 -16.38 5.23
C TYR A 241 13.45 -15.86 6.11
N MET A 242 13.08 -16.60 7.16
CA MET A 242 12.03 -16.19 8.12
C MET A 242 12.44 -14.97 8.95
N ARG A 243 13.72 -14.83 9.31
CA ARG A 243 14.23 -13.65 10.01
C ARG A 243 14.11 -12.40 9.13
N MET A 244 14.46 -12.51 7.85
CA MET A 244 14.29 -11.41 6.90
C MET A 244 12.82 -11.04 6.74
N ASN A 245 11.95 -12.02 6.50
CA ASN A 245 10.51 -11.77 6.34
C ASN A 245 9.88 -11.25 7.65
N GLY A 246 10.33 -11.70 8.82
CA GLY A 246 9.91 -11.16 10.12
C GLY A 246 10.26 -9.68 10.30
N ASN A 247 11.44 -9.25 9.85
CA ASN A 247 11.80 -7.83 9.84
C ASN A 247 10.90 -7.04 8.90
N LEU A 248 10.60 -7.56 7.70
CA LEU A 248 9.72 -6.92 6.73
C LEU A 248 8.26 -6.90 7.21
N PHE A 249 7.81 -7.94 7.92
CA PHE A 249 6.50 -7.96 8.58
C PHE A 249 6.40 -6.84 9.63
N LEU A 250 7.38 -6.72 10.53
CA LEU A 250 7.39 -5.66 11.55
C LEU A 250 7.45 -4.26 10.92
N ARG A 251 8.20 -4.10 9.81
CA ARG A 251 8.16 -2.89 8.99
C ARG A 251 6.72 -2.59 8.51
N SER A 252 6.02 -3.60 7.96
CA SER A 252 4.67 -3.42 7.44
C SER A 252 3.66 -3.05 8.54
N VAL A 253 3.76 -3.67 9.72
CA VAL A 253 2.94 -3.32 10.90
C VAL A 253 3.18 -1.88 11.33
N SER A 254 4.44 -1.43 11.38
CA SER A 254 4.77 -0.05 11.76
C SER A 254 4.22 0.97 10.74
N MET A 255 4.32 0.66 9.44
CA MET A 255 3.74 1.51 8.39
C MET A 255 2.22 1.56 8.46
N LEU A 256 1.59 0.40 8.67
CA LEU A 256 0.14 0.30 8.83
C LEU A 256 -0.34 1.16 10.02
N GLY A 257 0.45 1.19 11.11
CA GLY A 257 0.18 2.04 12.27
C GLY A 257 0.12 3.54 11.91
N VAL A 258 0.98 4.02 11.02
CA VAL A 258 0.92 5.40 10.50
C VAL A 258 -0.32 5.60 9.63
N TYR A 259 -0.57 4.69 8.67
CA TYR A 259 -1.69 4.82 7.72
C TYR A 259 -3.07 4.70 8.36
N ILE A 260 -3.20 3.94 9.45
CA ILE A 260 -4.43 3.86 10.24
C ILE A 260 -4.50 5.00 11.27
N GLY A 261 -3.37 5.31 11.90
CA GLY A 261 -3.29 6.37 12.91
C GLY A 261 -3.65 7.75 12.35
N TYR A 262 -3.24 8.02 11.10
CA TYR A 262 -3.54 9.30 10.46
C TYR A 262 -5.05 9.59 10.34
N PRO A 263 -5.88 8.77 9.68
CA PRO A 263 -7.31 9.02 9.62
C PRO A 263 -8.00 8.87 10.99
N LEU A 264 -7.55 7.96 11.85
CA LEU A 264 -8.10 7.80 13.19
C LEU A 264 -7.92 9.07 14.05
N ILE A 265 -6.76 9.70 13.96
CA ILE A 265 -6.52 11.00 14.60
C ILE A 265 -7.40 12.07 13.97
N ALA A 266 -7.54 12.08 12.64
CA ALA A 266 -8.36 13.07 11.94
C ALA A 266 -9.86 13.01 12.33
N THR A 267 -10.40 11.84 12.69
CA THR A 267 -11.80 11.74 13.16
C THR A 267 -12.07 12.55 14.43
N THR A 268 -11.06 12.85 15.24
CA THR A 268 -11.19 13.65 16.45
C THR A 268 -11.23 15.17 16.21
N MET A 269 -11.06 15.60 14.95
CA MET A 269 -10.93 17.03 14.58
C MET A 269 -12.22 17.64 14.02
N GLY A 270 -13.30 16.87 13.93
CA GLY A 270 -14.57 17.27 13.31
C GLY A 270 -14.61 17.01 11.80
N ASP A 271 -15.82 17.04 11.25
CA ASP A 271 -16.12 16.54 9.89
C ASP A 271 -15.40 17.31 8.79
N MET A 272 -15.26 18.63 8.91
CA MET A 272 -14.58 19.44 7.89
C MET A 272 -13.09 19.11 7.79
N LEU A 273 -12.38 19.03 8.93
CA LEU A 273 -10.95 18.68 8.93
C LEU A 273 -10.74 17.22 8.57
N LEU A 274 -11.66 16.32 8.94
CA LEU A 274 -11.64 14.93 8.50
C LEU A 274 -11.74 14.84 6.96
N ALA A 275 -12.69 15.57 6.36
CA ALA A 275 -12.82 15.61 4.89
C ALA A 275 -11.55 16.19 4.23
N CYS A 276 -11.00 17.28 4.77
CA CYS A 276 -9.74 17.84 4.28
C CYS A 276 -8.58 16.83 4.40
N SER A 277 -8.47 16.13 5.54
CA SER A 277 -7.43 15.13 5.76
C SER A 277 -7.50 13.98 4.73
N ALA A 278 -8.72 13.52 4.42
CA ALA A 278 -8.96 12.47 3.43
C ALA A 278 -8.54 12.92 2.03
N VAL A 279 -8.93 14.14 1.60
CA VAL A 279 -8.53 14.72 0.32
C VAL A 279 -7.01 14.87 0.23
N MET A 280 -6.37 15.40 1.28
CA MET A 280 -4.91 15.54 1.33
C MET A 280 -4.23 14.17 1.21
N MET A 281 -4.66 13.17 1.98
CA MET A 281 -4.08 11.83 1.95
C MET A 281 -4.23 11.19 0.56
N GLN A 282 -5.36 11.37 -0.11
CA GLN A 282 -5.58 10.84 -1.46
C GLN A 282 -4.57 11.42 -2.47
N LEU A 283 -4.30 12.71 -2.40
CA LEU A 283 -3.30 13.37 -3.26
C LEU A 283 -1.86 12.97 -2.91
N LEU A 284 -1.55 12.78 -1.62
CA LEU A 284 -0.28 12.24 -1.17
C LEU A 284 -0.07 10.82 -1.70
N MET A 285 -1.11 9.96 -1.67
CA MET A 285 -1.06 8.60 -2.21
C MET A 285 -0.87 8.59 -3.72
N LEU A 286 -1.52 9.51 -4.45
CA LEU A 286 -1.34 9.63 -5.90
C LEU A 286 0.14 9.82 -6.27
N PHE A 287 0.83 10.75 -5.60
CA PHE A 287 2.27 10.94 -5.79
C PHE A 287 3.07 9.67 -5.44
N SER A 288 2.72 9.00 -4.34
CA SER A 288 3.36 7.76 -3.90
C SER A 288 3.32 6.68 -4.99
N TYR A 289 2.20 6.47 -5.66
CA TYR A 289 2.07 5.47 -6.73
C TYR A 289 3.06 5.68 -7.88
N PHE A 290 3.35 6.94 -8.23
CA PHE A 290 4.36 7.24 -9.25
C PHE A 290 5.77 6.93 -8.74
N THR A 291 6.08 7.31 -7.51
CA THR A 291 7.41 7.10 -6.92
C THR A 291 7.69 5.62 -6.66
N ASP A 292 6.67 4.85 -6.28
CA ASP A 292 6.77 3.41 -6.04
C ASP A 292 7.21 2.64 -7.30
N GLY A 293 6.82 3.08 -8.49
CA GLY A 293 7.32 2.49 -9.72
C GLY A 293 8.84 2.59 -9.86
N PHE A 294 9.42 3.72 -9.47
CA PHE A 294 10.88 3.89 -9.44
C PHE A 294 11.53 3.14 -8.27
N ALA A 295 10.85 3.01 -7.14
CA ALA A 295 11.30 2.16 -6.04
C ALA A 295 11.40 0.68 -6.48
N TYR A 296 10.43 0.17 -7.25
CA TYR A 296 10.49 -1.19 -7.80
C TYR A 296 11.63 -1.37 -8.83
N ALA A 297 11.88 -0.35 -9.66
CA ALA A 297 13.05 -0.35 -10.53
C ALA A 297 14.36 -0.35 -9.72
N GLY A 298 14.41 0.41 -8.63
CA GLY A 298 15.53 0.40 -7.69
C GLY A 298 15.74 -0.97 -7.04
N GLU A 299 14.67 -1.60 -6.54
CA GLU A 299 14.70 -2.96 -5.97
C GLU A 299 15.28 -3.97 -6.96
N ALA A 300 14.77 -3.98 -8.19
CA ALA A 300 15.19 -4.92 -9.21
C ALA A 300 16.67 -4.71 -9.63
N LEU A 301 17.08 -3.47 -9.90
CA LEU A 301 18.41 -3.16 -10.42
C LEU A 301 19.49 -3.26 -9.33
N VAL A 302 19.23 -2.74 -8.14
CA VAL A 302 20.18 -2.83 -7.01
C VAL A 302 20.41 -4.29 -6.64
N GLY A 303 19.35 -5.09 -6.53
CA GLY A 303 19.47 -6.52 -6.26
C GLY A 303 20.29 -7.24 -7.34
N ARG A 304 19.99 -6.98 -8.63
CA ARG A 304 20.72 -7.56 -9.75
C ARG A 304 22.22 -7.24 -9.71
N PHE A 305 22.57 -5.97 -9.48
CA PHE A 305 23.98 -5.58 -9.47
C PHE A 305 24.75 -6.06 -8.23
N ILE A 306 24.09 -6.14 -7.08
CA ILE A 306 24.69 -6.78 -5.89
C ILE A 306 24.94 -8.27 -6.16
N GLY A 307 23.98 -8.99 -6.73
CA GLY A 307 24.14 -10.39 -7.10
C GLY A 307 25.26 -10.61 -8.11
N ALA A 308 25.40 -9.71 -9.08
CA ALA A 308 26.48 -9.72 -10.07
C ALA A 308 27.84 -9.23 -9.51
N ARG A 309 27.89 -8.79 -8.27
CA ARG A 309 29.07 -8.15 -7.64
C ARG A 309 29.60 -6.93 -8.40
N ASP A 310 28.71 -6.20 -9.08
CA ASP A 310 29.03 -4.97 -9.84
C ASP A 310 28.61 -3.74 -9.02
N ASN A 311 29.46 -3.35 -8.08
CA ASN A 311 29.24 -2.21 -7.20
C ASN A 311 29.22 -0.87 -7.96
N VAL A 312 29.90 -0.77 -9.11
CA VAL A 312 29.92 0.46 -9.91
C VAL A 312 28.57 0.70 -10.55
N SER A 313 28.01 -0.30 -11.22
CA SER A 313 26.66 -0.23 -11.82
C SER A 313 25.58 -0.10 -10.76
N MET A 314 25.73 -0.75 -9.60
CA MET A 314 24.82 -0.62 -8.47
C MET A 314 24.72 0.84 -8.01
N ARG A 315 25.85 1.51 -7.70
CA ARG A 315 25.88 2.92 -7.29
C ARG A 315 25.32 3.85 -8.36
N ARG A 316 25.62 3.53 -9.62
CA ARG A 316 25.13 4.27 -10.78
C ARG A 316 23.60 4.13 -10.91
N SER A 317 23.05 2.92 -10.71
CA SER A 317 21.60 2.68 -10.76
C SER A 317 20.87 3.42 -9.65
N VAL A 318 21.39 3.41 -8.42
CA VAL A 318 20.82 4.18 -7.29
C VAL A 318 20.76 5.67 -7.64
N ARG A 319 21.86 6.24 -8.14
CA ARG A 319 21.90 7.65 -8.54
C ARG A 319 20.84 7.99 -9.60
N TYR A 320 20.71 7.16 -10.64
CA TYR A 320 19.74 7.43 -11.71
C TYR A 320 18.29 7.21 -11.25
N VAL A 321 18.02 6.22 -10.41
CA VAL A 321 16.68 6.03 -9.81
C VAL A 321 16.30 7.26 -8.99
N PHE A 322 17.21 7.81 -8.17
CA PHE A 322 16.97 9.06 -7.44
C PHE A 322 16.72 10.26 -8.36
N ILE A 323 17.49 10.39 -9.45
CA ILE A 323 17.29 11.46 -10.44
C ILE A 323 15.87 11.37 -11.03
N TRP A 324 15.44 10.20 -11.46
CA TRP A 324 14.10 10.01 -12.02
C TRP A 324 13.00 10.24 -10.99
N SER A 325 13.12 9.67 -9.78
CA SER A 325 12.16 9.90 -8.70
C SER A 325 12.05 11.38 -8.34
N MET A 326 13.19 12.10 -8.27
CA MET A 326 13.21 13.54 -8.01
C MET A 326 12.61 14.34 -9.18
N SER A 327 12.81 13.91 -10.44
CA SER A 327 12.18 14.54 -11.60
C SER A 327 10.66 14.44 -11.53
N ILE A 328 10.12 13.30 -11.10
CA ILE A 328 8.68 13.14 -10.84
C ILE A 328 8.23 14.03 -9.68
N ALA A 329 9.01 14.10 -8.60
CA ALA A 329 8.69 14.98 -7.48
C ALA A 329 8.61 16.46 -7.92
N LEU A 330 9.54 16.92 -8.76
CA LEU A 330 9.52 18.27 -9.34
C LEU A 330 8.30 18.49 -10.25
N ALA A 331 7.92 17.48 -11.04
CA ALA A 331 6.70 17.55 -11.86
C ALA A 331 5.44 17.69 -10.99
N PHE A 332 5.34 16.92 -9.91
CA PHE A 332 4.20 17.03 -8.97
C PHE A 332 4.19 18.34 -8.19
N ILE A 333 5.34 18.90 -7.83
CA ILE A 333 5.42 20.27 -7.28
C ILE A 333 4.79 21.25 -8.26
N GLY A 334 5.17 21.19 -9.57
CA GLY A 334 4.57 22.04 -10.60
C GLY A 334 3.06 21.84 -10.74
N ILE A 335 2.60 20.59 -10.75
CA ILE A 335 1.16 20.24 -10.83
C ILE A 335 0.39 20.82 -9.64
N TYR A 336 0.90 20.65 -8.41
CA TYR A 336 0.22 21.14 -7.21
C TYR A 336 0.33 22.66 -7.05
N TRP A 337 1.42 23.27 -7.52
CA TRP A 337 1.59 24.72 -7.50
C TRP A 337 0.64 25.43 -8.47
N VAL A 338 0.59 24.98 -9.73
CA VAL A 338 -0.23 25.61 -10.78
C VAL A 338 -1.68 25.14 -10.71
N GLY A 339 -1.88 23.85 -10.44
CA GLY A 339 -3.18 23.19 -10.45
C GLY A 339 -3.84 23.02 -9.09
N GLY A 340 -3.33 23.63 -8.00
CA GLY A 340 -3.76 23.35 -6.63
C GLY A 340 -5.28 23.28 -6.44
N VAL A 341 -6.00 24.37 -6.64
CA VAL A 341 -7.48 24.41 -6.50
C VAL A 341 -8.19 23.56 -7.57
N PRO A 342 -7.86 23.62 -8.88
CA PRO A 342 -8.38 22.68 -9.87
C PRO A 342 -8.20 21.20 -9.51
N VAL A 343 -7.05 20.81 -8.96
CA VAL A 343 -6.80 19.42 -8.54
C VAL A 343 -7.71 19.03 -7.37
N LEU A 344 -7.95 19.93 -6.41
CA LEU A 344 -8.90 19.69 -5.32
C LEU A 344 -10.33 19.47 -5.86
N ARG A 345 -10.75 20.25 -6.85
CA ARG A 345 -12.07 20.12 -7.48
C ARG A 345 -12.28 18.81 -8.25
N LEU A 346 -11.22 18.10 -8.61
CA LEU A 346 -11.34 16.76 -9.18
C LEU A 346 -11.77 15.71 -8.13
N LEU A 347 -11.49 15.96 -6.84
CA LEU A 347 -11.80 15.03 -5.76
C LEU A 347 -13.09 15.36 -5.02
N THR A 348 -13.49 16.63 -4.99
CA THR A 348 -14.71 17.07 -4.33
C THR A 348 -15.38 18.21 -5.07
N SER A 349 -16.71 18.16 -5.19
CA SER A 349 -17.54 19.22 -5.75
C SER A 349 -18.01 20.24 -4.69
N ASP A 350 -17.80 19.98 -3.40
CA ASP A 350 -18.20 20.86 -2.32
C ASP A 350 -17.25 22.08 -2.23
N PRO A 351 -17.75 23.31 -2.50
CA PRO A 351 -16.95 24.52 -2.46
C PRO A 351 -16.35 24.81 -1.06
N ALA A 352 -17.07 24.46 0.01
CA ALA A 352 -16.60 24.68 1.39
C ALA A 352 -15.39 23.80 1.70
N VAL A 353 -15.42 22.50 1.30
CA VAL A 353 -14.29 21.59 1.44
C VAL A 353 -13.12 22.05 0.59
N VAL A 354 -13.34 22.46 -0.66
CA VAL A 354 -12.27 22.98 -1.54
C VAL A 354 -11.60 24.20 -0.91
N GLN A 355 -12.38 25.14 -0.36
CA GLN A 355 -11.86 26.34 0.29
C GLN A 355 -11.04 25.98 1.53
N ALA A 356 -11.55 25.09 2.40
CA ALA A 356 -10.84 24.62 3.57
C ALA A 356 -9.54 23.90 3.22
N CYS A 357 -9.57 22.99 2.22
CA CYS A 357 -8.40 22.27 1.73
C CYS A 357 -7.32 23.19 1.14
N SER A 358 -7.70 24.37 0.62
CA SER A 358 -6.72 25.30 0.04
C SER A 358 -5.67 25.78 1.05
N ALA A 359 -6.00 25.84 2.33
CA ALA A 359 -5.07 26.16 3.40
C ALA A 359 -3.94 25.12 3.58
N PHE A 360 -4.18 23.88 3.12
CA PHE A 360 -3.23 22.76 3.25
C PHE A 360 -2.41 22.49 1.96
N LEU A 361 -2.65 23.23 0.87
CA LEU A 361 -1.90 23.11 -0.37
C LEU A 361 -0.37 23.19 -0.19
N PRO A 362 0.20 24.03 0.69
CA PRO A 362 1.64 24.05 0.92
C PRO A 362 2.21 22.68 1.33
N TRP A 363 1.44 21.87 2.05
CA TRP A 363 1.85 20.51 2.41
C TRP A 363 1.95 19.59 1.21
N LEU A 364 1.02 19.71 0.23
CA LEU A 364 1.10 18.95 -1.02
C LEU A 364 2.32 19.33 -1.86
N ILE A 365 2.72 20.60 -1.84
CA ILE A 365 3.92 21.07 -2.54
C ILE A 365 5.20 20.56 -1.85
N LEU A 366 5.19 20.51 -0.51
CA LEU A 366 6.34 20.05 0.27
C LEU A 366 6.50 18.53 0.29
N MET A 367 5.42 17.76 0.12
CA MET A 367 5.43 16.30 0.22
C MET A 367 6.32 15.62 -0.84
N PRO A 368 6.29 15.98 -2.15
CA PRO A 368 7.08 15.29 -3.16
C PRO A 368 8.59 15.25 -2.85
N PRO A 369 9.28 16.35 -2.51
CA PRO A 369 10.71 16.30 -2.22
C PRO A 369 11.02 15.52 -0.93
N VAL A 370 10.17 15.59 0.10
CA VAL A 370 10.38 14.89 1.38
C VAL A 370 10.09 13.40 1.24
N GLY A 371 8.95 13.05 0.61
CA GLY A 371 8.53 11.65 0.44
C GLY A 371 9.34 10.88 -0.58
N CYS A 372 9.75 11.54 -1.68
CA CYS A 372 10.52 10.93 -2.76
C CYS A 372 11.73 10.13 -2.27
N ALA A 373 12.53 10.70 -1.38
CA ALA A 373 13.73 10.06 -0.87
C ALA A 373 13.38 8.82 -0.01
N ALA A 374 12.35 8.91 0.85
CA ALA A 374 11.92 7.79 1.69
C ALA A 374 11.47 6.59 0.84
N PHE A 375 10.63 6.82 -0.18
CA PHE A 375 10.12 5.76 -1.06
C PHE A 375 11.22 5.17 -1.94
N THR A 376 12.11 6.01 -2.48
CA THR A 376 13.23 5.54 -3.31
C THR A 376 14.21 4.68 -2.50
N TRP A 377 14.54 5.10 -1.27
CA TRP A 377 15.39 4.31 -0.36
C TRP A 377 14.76 2.96 -0.02
N ASP A 378 13.45 2.89 0.17
CA ASP A 378 12.78 1.60 0.41
C ASP A 378 13.12 0.59 -0.71
N GLY A 379 12.99 0.97 -1.98
CA GLY A 379 13.34 0.11 -3.10
C GLY A 379 14.81 -0.31 -3.10
N VAL A 380 15.72 0.62 -2.87
CA VAL A 380 17.17 0.36 -2.81
C VAL A 380 17.52 -0.66 -1.72
N PHE A 381 16.99 -0.46 -0.51
CA PHE A 381 17.26 -1.35 0.62
C PHE A 381 16.56 -2.71 0.50
N LEU A 382 15.40 -2.77 -0.17
CA LEU A 382 14.74 -4.03 -0.51
C LEU A 382 15.57 -4.83 -1.51
N GLY A 383 16.08 -4.21 -2.57
CA GLY A 383 17.00 -4.86 -3.53
C GLY A 383 18.29 -5.35 -2.87
N ALA A 384 18.81 -4.61 -1.92
CA ALA A 384 19.95 -5.03 -1.11
C ALA A 384 19.61 -6.10 -0.06
N THR A 385 18.33 -6.50 0.08
CA THR A 385 17.82 -7.42 1.13
C THR A 385 18.17 -6.99 2.56
N ALA A 386 18.43 -5.68 2.75
CA ALA A 386 18.81 -5.09 4.03
C ALA A 386 17.59 -4.85 4.93
N SER A 387 16.95 -5.93 5.36
CA SER A 387 15.67 -5.90 6.10
C SER A 387 15.73 -5.24 7.47
N ARG A 388 16.90 -5.31 8.18
CA ARG A 388 17.05 -4.68 9.51
C ARG A 388 16.99 -3.15 9.44
N PRO A 389 17.81 -2.44 8.63
CA PRO A 389 17.70 -0.99 8.50
C PRO A 389 16.31 -0.52 8.07
N LEU A 390 15.63 -1.27 7.18
CA LEU A 390 14.26 -0.97 6.76
C LEU A 390 13.26 -1.08 7.92
N ARG A 391 13.31 -2.17 8.69
CA ARG A 391 12.49 -2.33 9.89
C ARG A 391 12.70 -1.17 10.85
N ASP A 392 13.96 -0.92 11.20
CA ASP A 392 14.31 0.09 12.21
C ASP A 392 13.88 1.50 11.77
N SER A 393 14.04 1.82 10.48
CA SER A 393 13.56 3.11 9.93
C SER A 393 12.06 3.30 10.08
N CYS A 394 11.26 2.25 9.83
CA CYS A 394 9.80 2.32 9.93
C CYS A 394 9.30 2.31 11.37
N VAL A 395 9.96 1.57 12.26
CA VAL A 395 9.64 1.59 13.71
C VAL A 395 9.87 2.99 14.27
N TRP A 396 11.05 3.58 14.03
CA TRP A 396 11.35 4.94 14.49
C TRP A 396 10.49 6.00 13.82
N ALA A 397 10.11 5.79 12.56
CA ALA A 397 9.18 6.67 11.86
C ALA A 397 7.78 6.63 12.49
N PHE A 398 7.28 5.46 12.88
CA PHE A 398 6.01 5.31 13.60
C PHE A 398 6.06 5.99 14.98
N VAL A 399 7.15 5.78 15.74
CA VAL A 399 7.37 6.47 17.01
C VAL A 399 7.43 7.99 16.83
N ALA A 400 8.11 8.48 15.78
CA ALA A 400 8.18 9.90 15.47
C ALA A 400 6.81 10.48 15.10
N PHE A 401 6.01 9.74 14.30
CA PHE A 401 4.65 10.15 13.94
C PHE A 401 3.78 10.39 15.18
N LEU A 402 3.71 9.40 16.07
CA LEU A 402 2.93 9.51 17.29
C LEU A 402 3.53 10.55 18.25
N GLY A 403 4.85 10.52 18.45
CA GLY A 403 5.53 11.43 19.36
C GLY A 403 5.33 12.90 18.98
N VAL A 404 5.53 13.24 17.71
CA VAL A 404 5.34 14.61 17.21
C VAL A 404 3.87 15.03 17.35
N TRP A 405 2.92 14.14 17.01
CA TRP A 405 1.50 14.43 17.18
C TRP A 405 1.15 14.72 18.64
N PHE A 406 1.51 13.85 19.58
CA PHE A 406 1.17 14.01 20.99
C PHE A 406 1.87 15.22 21.63
N VAL A 407 3.14 15.50 21.25
CA VAL A 407 3.86 16.67 21.75
C VAL A 407 3.22 17.97 21.26
N LEU A 408 2.91 18.07 19.96
CA LEU A 408 2.27 19.27 19.42
C LEU A 408 0.85 19.47 19.99
N ARG A 409 0.10 18.40 20.14
CA ARG A 409 -1.20 18.42 20.79
C ARG A 409 -1.09 18.96 22.22
N TRP A 410 -0.21 18.39 23.02
CA TRP A 410 -0.01 18.80 24.42
C TRP A 410 0.45 20.25 24.54
N LEU A 411 1.39 20.70 23.69
CA LEU A 411 1.94 22.05 23.76
C LEU A 411 0.95 23.14 23.32
N PHE A 412 0.08 22.87 22.34
CA PHE A 412 -0.69 23.91 21.66
C PHE A 412 -2.21 23.74 21.73
N LEU A 413 -2.71 22.54 21.99
CA LEU A 413 -4.14 22.27 22.07
C LEU A 413 -4.59 22.04 23.53
N ASP A 414 -3.83 21.28 24.31
CA ASP A 414 -4.20 20.92 25.68
C ASP A 414 -3.71 21.97 26.71
N SER A 415 -2.65 22.74 26.41
CA SER A 415 -2.08 23.77 27.31
C SER A 415 -2.72 25.16 27.18
N GLY A 416 -3.61 25.37 26.20
CA GLY A 416 -4.16 26.67 25.83
C GLY A 416 -5.64 26.94 26.19
N THR A 417 -6.36 25.97 26.75
CA THR A 417 -7.73 26.17 27.24
C THR A 417 -7.71 26.30 28.77
N PRO A 418 -7.91 27.51 29.36
CA PRO A 418 -8.41 27.57 30.72
C PRO A 418 -9.77 26.86 30.68
N ASP A 419 -9.97 25.90 31.60
CA ASP A 419 -11.25 25.25 31.83
C ASP A 419 -12.33 26.33 31.96
N VAL A 420 -13.10 26.57 30.90
CA VAL A 420 -14.40 27.17 31.02
C VAL A 420 -15.28 26.06 31.58
N VAL A 421 -15.14 25.84 32.88
CA VAL A 421 -16.09 25.04 33.65
C VAL A 421 -17.40 25.85 33.63
N GLY A 422 -18.20 25.63 32.59
CA GLY A 422 -19.61 25.91 32.61
C GLY A 422 -20.25 24.90 33.54
N ASP A 423 -20.89 25.44 34.59
CA ASP A 423 -21.60 24.73 35.67
C ASP A 423 -22.85 23.96 35.14
N SER A 424 -22.63 23.02 34.26
CA SER A 424 -23.64 22.04 33.81
C SER A 424 -22.98 20.68 33.67
N GLY A 425 -23.25 19.80 34.63
CA GLY A 425 -22.66 18.44 34.75
C GLY A 425 -22.90 17.48 33.62
N ALA A 426 -22.64 17.85 32.39
CA ALA A 426 -22.62 16.99 31.20
C ALA A 426 -21.19 16.66 30.82
N VAL A 427 -20.84 15.37 30.97
CA VAL A 427 -19.52 14.78 30.73
C VAL A 427 -19.17 14.62 29.23
N PHE A 428 -20.00 15.10 28.30
CA PHE A 428 -19.70 15.11 26.88
C PHE A 428 -19.89 16.52 26.30
N PRO A 429 -18.88 17.09 25.63
CA PRO A 429 -19.09 18.32 24.87
C PRO A 429 -20.08 18.05 23.74
N ASP A 430 -21.12 18.89 23.69
CA ASP A 430 -22.10 18.96 22.63
C ASP A 430 -21.39 19.08 21.26
N PRO A 431 -21.66 18.20 20.26
CA PRO A 431 -21.04 18.29 18.94
C PRO A 431 -21.69 19.35 18.05
N SER A 432 -22.05 20.52 18.59
CA SER A 432 -22.48 21.63 17.75
C SER A 432 -21.27 22.21 17.00
N PRO A 433 -21.31 22.32 15.66
CA PRO A 433 -20.18 22.82 14.87
C PRO A 433 -20.09 24.34 14.98
N THR A 434 -19.49 24.85 16.05
CA THR A 434 -18.94 26.19 15.97
C THR A 434 -17.68 26.12 15.11
N VAL A 435 -17.88 26.26 13.81
CA VAL A 435 -16.81 26.57 12.86
C VAL A 435 -16.18 27.87 13.35
N ILE A 436 -15.02 27.77 13.99
CA ILE A 436 -14.18 28.94 14.26
C ILE A 436 -13.53 29.30 12.93
N PRO A 437 -14.02 30.33 12.19
CA PRO A 437 -13.37 30.79 10.99
C PRO A 437 -12.08 31.51 11.38
N GLY A 438 -10.94 30.89 11.12
CA GLY A 438 -9.65 31.51 11.38
C GLY A 438 -8.49 30.50 11.31
N PRO A 439 -7.25 30.99 11.24
CA PRO A 439 -6.06 30.11 11.15
C PRO A 439 -5.90 29.16 12.35
N ILE A 440 -6.52 29.43 13.49
CA ILE A 440 -6.47 28.60 14.70
C ILE A 440 -7.33 27.34 14.55
N GLY A 441 -8.48 27.39 13.86
CA GLY A 441 -9.35 26.22 13.65
C GLY A 441 -8.72 25.11 12.80
N ASN A 442 -7.75 25.46 11.97
CA ASN A 442 -7.04 24.51 11.09
C ASN A 442 -5.78 23.89 11.72
N LEU A 443 -5.39 24.39 12.90
CA LEU A 443 -4.12 24.04 13.56
C LEU A 443 -3.95 22.52 13.82
N PRO A 444 -4.99 21.78 14.27
CA PRO A 444 -4.85 20.34 14.50
C PRO A 444 -4.45 19.57 13.23
N LEU A 445 -5.00 19.89 12.07
CA LEU A 445 -4.65 19.21 10.83
C LEU A 445 -3.24 19.59 10.36
N HIS A 446 -2.78 20.82 10.58
CA HIS A 446 -1.38 21.19 10.35
C HIS A 446 -0.43 20.35 11.20
N PHE A 447 -0.76 20.11 12.47
CA PHE A 447 0.06 19.27 13.37
C PHE A 447 0.08 17.81 12.90
N LEU A 448 -1.05 17.29 12.43
CA LEU A 448 -1.11 15.94 11.85
C LEU A 448 -0.24 15.85 10.59
N MET A 449 -0.23 16.87 9.74
CA MET A 449 0.66 16.95 8.58
C MET A 449 2.14 16.99 9.00
N VAL A 450 2.51 17.81 10.01
CA VAL A 450 3.86 17.82 10.56
C VAL A 450 4.28 16.43 11.06
N ALA A 451 3.40 15.74 11.79
CA ALA A 451 3.65 14.39 12.28
C ALA A 451 3.87 13.40 11.12
N TYR A 452 3.02 13.48 10.07
CA TYR A 452 3.18 12.66 8.87
C TYR A 452 4.49 12.95 8.14
N PHE A 453 4.91 14.20 8.04
CA PHE A 453 6.20 14.58 7.43
C PHE A 453 7.39 14.16 8.29
N ALA A 454 7.27 14.22 9.61
CA ALA A 454 8.31 13.73 10.52
C ALA A 454 8.60 12.25 10.29
N HIS A 455 7.57 11.42 10.06
CA HIS A 455 7.78 10.01 9.76
C HIS A 455 8.53 9.80 8.43
N LEU A 456 8.25 10.57 7.38
CA LEU A 456 8.97 10.50 6.11
C LEU A 456 10.42 10.97 6.26
N ALA A 457 10.64 12.07 7.01
CA ALA A 457 11.97 12.61 7.26
C ALA A 457 12.84 11.63 8.05
N VAL A 458 12.31 11.00 9.10
CA VAL A 458 13.03 10.00 9.89
C VAL A 458 13.46 8.82 9.03
N ARG A 459 12.58 8.30 8.15
CA ARG A 459 12.93 7.22 7.22
C ARG A 459 14.07 7.65 6.28
N THR A 460 13.95 8.84 5.69
CA THR A 460 14.96 9.37 4.78
C THR A 460 16.31 9.51 5.45
N VAL A 461 16.36 10.14 6.62
CA VAL A 461 17.61 10.37 7.37
C VAL A 461 18.23 9.05 7.80
N TRP A 462 17.43 8.14 8.37
CA TRP A 462 17.90 6.84 8.85
C TRP A 462 18.50 6.00 7.71
N LEU A 463 17.76 5.84 6.61
CA LEU A 463 18.22 5.04 5.48
C LEU A 463 19.42 5.69 4.77
N SER A 464 19.45 7.01 4.63
CA SER A 464 20.60 7.74 4.09
C SER A 464 21.86 7.55 4.96
N ALA A 465 21.73 7.58 6.28
CA ALA A 465 22.85 7.31 7.20
C ALA A 465 23.34 5.86 7.09
N LYS A 466 22.45 4.91 6.82
CA LYS A 466 22.78 3.48 6.63
C LYS A 466 23.25 3.13 5.21
N TRP A 467 23.24 4.07 4.27
CA TRP A 467 23.66 3.81 2.90
C TRP A 467 25.08 3.25 2.78
N LYS A 468 26.01 3.68 3.63
CA LYS A 468 27.38 3.16 3.62
C LYS A 468 27.44 1.64 3.81
N SER A 469 26.55 1.07 4.61
CA SER A 469 26.51 -0.39 4.87
C SER A 469 26.09 -1.22 3.65
N ILE A 470 25.46 -0.60 2.66
CA ILE A 470 25.06 -1.26 1.39
C ILE A 470 26.04 -0.93 0.29
N ARG A 471 26.52 0.30 0.27
CA ARG A 471 27.44 0.80 -0.77
C ARG A 471 28.72 -0.03 -0.87
N ASP A 472 29.16 -0.59 0.21
CA ASP A 472 30.44 -1.30 0.34
C ASP A 472 30.26 -2.84 0.36
N LEU A 473 29.03 -3.36 0.06
CA LEU A 473 28.74 -4.75 -0.22
C LEU A 473 29.27 -5.13 -1.59
#